data_029d1d7561c54d8dfbff859a5b5df55c
#
_entry.id   029d1d7561c54d8dfbff859a5b5df55c
#
_cell.length_a   1.000
_cell.length_b   1.000
_cell.length_c   1.000
_cell.angle_alpha   90.00
_cell.angle_beta   90.00
_cell.angle_gamma   90.00
#
_symmetry.space_group_name_H-M   'P 1'
#
loop_
_entity.id
_entity.type
_entity.pdbx_description
1 polymer ?
#
loop_
_entity_poly.entity_id
_entity_poly.type
_entity_poly.pdbx_seq_one_letter_code
_entity_poly.pdbx_strand_id
1 'polypeptide(L)'
;MPLRGLAKAKNFTLGPTAPMKTFTENVHSQNNEINNLKNIDKTHNLTNNSQNEKLYKYESQIKSSFDRIVPTLKEIARIQHHEDFINTAQSISKQNLEIDLPIHILDKSWVKPLDMRALYAWCAFKQHEKLSDNFFENDPLEGSSGSSNANDFETTLLDCGIHLLDITPCSDGRLAHSIAYVMRIPFSAVRRRSHAGALFDIENTVNRWVKTEHKRYRENKPNEAHRDTRYLKIVTYHFSSVDPLHQGCAAHGSDDKLAAREGREKLLAFREAVENSFCCGASVDLMLIGLDTDTDSLKIHLSSSDGKIDLENTISSLDIYNSTINFSKDEAEKEICQIISGNSNKVHLKGLDKFVFKLIVNNISQIDYVKKFHKGSYEDIGHAERFIGVGIGFKEVHLRNLTYFAHLDTVEEGAPDLDVGVKIFTGLNVSQDLPIPVVIRFDYSGKVPGAKDRAAKDCYRVNNAISIRYKNLVDKGLLHTCLTIRDRDNIHSAQIIGMSLDKKTEEAH
;
A
#
# COMPACT_ATOMS: atom_id res chain seq x y z
N MET A 1 30.24 -9.14 26.96
CA MET A 1 29.89 -10.36 26.20
C MET A 1 29.66 -9.92 24.76
N PRO A 2 30.28 -10.52 23.75
CA PRO A 2 30.28 -9.99 22.40
C PRO A 2 29.03 -10.41 21.62
N LEU A 3 28.46 -9.43 20.91
CA LEU A 3 27.42 -9.61 19.89
C LEU A 3 27.97 -10.48 18.75
N ARG A 4 27.44 -11.65 18.58
CA ARG A 4 27.71 -12.51 17.42
C ARG A 4 26.53 -12.43 16.44
N GLY A 5 26.85 -12.25 15.18
CA GLY A 5 26.06 -12.72 14.05
C GLY A 5 25.39 -11.66 13.18
N LEU A 6 26.19 -10.80 12.53
CA LEU A 6 25.79 -10.20 11.27
C LEU A 6 25.83 -11.29 10.19
N ALA A 7 24.69 -11.81 9.79
CA ALA A 7 24.58 -12.65 8.62
C ALA A 7 25.03 -11.85 7.38
N LYS A 8 26.02 -12.35 6.66
CA LYS A 8 26.50 -11.80 5.40
C LYS A 8 25.34 -11.75 4.41
N ALA A 9 24.97 -10.53 4.03
CA ALA A 9 24.07 -10.33 2.89
C ALA A 9 24.69 -11.00 1.66
N LYS A 10 24.02 -12.01 1.12
CA LYS A 10 24.33 -12.56 -0.19
C LYS A 10 24.09 -11.47 -1.23
N ASN A 11 25.05 -11.24 -2.10
CA ASN A 11 24.91 -10.34 -3.24
C ASN A 11 23.72 -10.81 -4.10
N PHE A 12 22.61 -10.11 -4.03
CA PHE A 12 21.52 -10.26 -4.97
C PHE A 12 21.84 -9.44 -6.22
N THR A 13 22.13 -10.10 -7.29
CA THR A 13 22.08 -9.53 -8.63
C THR A 13 20.60 -9.44 -9.01
N LEU A 14 20.07 -8.22 -9.09
CA LEU A 14 18.81 -7.95 -9.78
C LEU A 14 19.01 -8.37 -11.24
N GLY A 15 18.18 -9.30 -11.72
CA GLY A 15 18.13 -9.64 -13.13
C GLY A 15 17.82 -8.39 -13.98
N PRO A 16 18.18 -8.38 -15.27
CA PRO A 16 17.94 -7.22 -16.12
C PRO A 16 16.43 -6.94 -16.16
N THR A 17 16.03 -5.74 -15.69
CA THR A 17 14.70 -5.24 -15.86
C THR A 17 14.34 -5.24 -17.33
N ALA A 18 13.25 -5.87 -17.71
CA ALA A 18 12.76 -5.86 -19.06
C ALA A 18 12.63 -4.39 -19.54
N PRO A 19 13.06 -4.06 -20.76
CA PRO A 19 13.00 -2.70 -21.25
C PRO A 19 11.55 -2.24 -21.26
N MET A 20 11.32 -1.09 -20.66
CA MET A 20 10.05 -0.37 -20.67
C MET A 20 9.62 -0.18 -22.12
N LYS A 21 8.62 -0.97 -22.60
CA LYS A 21 8.04 -0.78 -23.92
C LYS A 21 7.40 0.59 -23.96
N THR A 22 7.81 1.40 -24.89
CA THR A 22 7.32 2.75 -25.16
C THR A 22 5.81 2.70 -25.47
N PHE A 23 5.04 3.26 -24.58
CA PHE A 23 3.59 3.44 -24.71
C PHE A 23 3.30 4.64 -25.63
N THR A 24 3.22 4.47 -26.93
CA THR A 24 2.79 5.55 -27.82
C THR A 24 1.93 5.13 -29.01
N GLU A 25 1.31 3.97 -29.06
CA GLU A 25 0.51 3.67 -30.27
C GLU A 25 -0.89 3.05 -30.08
N ASN A 26 -1.43 2.91 -28.89
CA ASN A 26 -2.69 2.15 -28.75
C ASN A 26 -3.89 2.84 -28.09
N VAL A 27 -3.97 4.18 -28.11
CA VAL A 27 -5.14 4.89 -27.54
C VAL A 27 -6.37 4.83 -28.49
N HIS A 28 -6.18 4.61 -29.79
CA HIS A 28 -7.29 4.63 -30.76
C HIS A 28 -7.94 3.28 -31.07
N SER A 29 -7.32 2.14 -30.73
CA SER A 29 -7.95 0.83 -30.95
C SER A 29 -8.83 0.33 -29.80
N GLN A 30 -8.66 0.86 -28.59
CA GLN A 30 -9.37 0.41 -27.40
C GLN A 30 -10.87 0.78 -27.37
N ASN A 31 -11.29 1.81 -28.09
CA ASN A 31 -12.71 2.20 -28.10
C ASN A 31 -13.61 1.25 -28.89
N ASN A 32 -13.06 0.40 -29.76
CA ASN A 32 -13.85 -0.57 -30.52
C ASN A 32 -14.01 -1.93 -29.84
N GLU A 33 -13.08 -2.33 -28.94
CA GLU A 33 -13.20 -3.57 -28.19
C GLU A 33 -14.17 -3.46 -27.01
N ILE A 34 -14.29 -2.29 -26.40
CA ILE A 34 -15.23 -2.03 -25.28
C ILE A 34 -16.69 -2.25 -25.70
N ASN A 35 -17.02 -2.05 -26.98
CA ASN A 35 -18.38 -2.27 -27.48
C ASN A 35 -18.73 -3.74 -27.70
N ASN A 36 -17.74 -4.63 -27.84
CA ASN A 36 -17.98 -6.08 -27.99
C ASN A 36 -18.18 -6.82 -26.65
N LEU A 37 -17.77 -6.24 -25.54
CA LEU A 37 -17.93 -6.82 -24.20
C LEU A 37 -19.35 -6.68 -23.64
N LYS A 38 -20.23 -5.89 -24.29
CA LYS A 38 -21.63 -5.69 -23.85
C LYS A 38 -22.53 -6.92 -23.88
N ASN A 39 -22.08 -8.02 -24.47
CA ASN A 39 -22.89 -9.25 -24.62
C ASN A 39 -22.61 -10.36 -23.59
N ILE A 40 -21.68 -10.16 -22.64
CA ILE A 40 -21.37 -11.17 -21.60
C ILE A 40 -22.12 -10.91 -20.28
N ASP A 41 -23.02 -9.98 -20.29
CA ASP A 41 -23.58 -9.28 -19.12
C ASP A 41 -24.73 -10.00 -18.39
N LYS A 42 -24.79 -11.33 -18.36
CA LYS A 42 -25.94 -12.00 -17.69
C LYS A 42 -25.61 -12.84 -16.45
N THR A 43 -24.36 -13.02 -16.03
CA THR A 43 -24.05 -14.11 -15.09
C THR A 43 -23.40 -13.74 -13.77
N HIS A 44 -22.90 -12.54 -13.53
CA HIS A 44 -22.31 -12.18 -12.23
C HIS A 44 -22.91 -10.91 -11.61
N ASN A 45 -24.04 -11.03 -10.93
CA ASN A 45 -24.63 -9.99 -10.07
C ASN A 45 -23.79 -9.70 -8.78
N LEU A 46 -22.62 -10.30 -8.62
CA LEU A 46 -21.72 -10.07 -7.49
C LEU A 46 -20.86 -8.83 -7.67
N THR A 47 -20.72 -8.30 -8.89
CA THR A 47 -19.80 -7.19 -9.20
C THR A 47 -20.53 -5.91 -9.57
N ASN A 48 -20.13 -4.81 -8.97
CA ASN A 48 -20.61 -3.48 -9.35
C ASN A 48 -19.75 -2.94 -10.51
N ASN A 49 -20.13 -3.25 -11.77
CA ASN A 49 -19.39 -2.84 -12.96
C ASN A 49 -19.10 -1.33 -13.00
N SER A 50 -20.06 -0.51 -12.60
CA SER A 50 -19.91 0.95 -12.56
C SER A 50 -18.81 1.39 -11.58
N GLN A 51 -18.65 0.70 -10.46
CA GLN A 51 -17.61 0.98 -9.47
C GLN A 51 -16.22 0.58 -9.96
N ASN A 52 -16.11 -0.57 -10.61
CA ASN A 52 -14.86 -1.05 -11.20
C ASN A 52 -14.37 -0.16 -12.35
N GLU A 53 -15.28 0.36 -13.21
CA GLU A 53 -14.92 1.34 -14.25
C GLU A 53 -14.39 2.66 -13.65
N LYS A 54 -15.03 3.13 -12.56
CA LYS A 54 -14.56 4.32 -11.84
C LYS A 54 -13.17 4.09 -11.23
N LEU A 55 -12.94 2.92 -10.63
CA LEU A 55 -11.64 2.56 -10.06
C LEU A 55 -10.55 2.56 -11.13
N TYR A 56 -10.76 1.89 -12.25
CA TYR A 56 -9.79 1.86 -13.34
C TYR A 56 -9.45 3.26 -13.87
N LYS A 57 -10.46 4.09 -14.08
CA LYS A 57 -10.28 5.47 -14.51
C LYS A 57 -9.47 6.29 -13.49
N TYR A 58 -9.82 6.16 -12.22
CA TYR A 58 -9.15 6.83 -11.12
C TYR A 58 -7.67 6.41 -11.02
N GLU A 59 -7.40 5.10 -11.00
CA GLU A 59 -6.03 4.57 -10.96
C GLU A 59 -5.19 5.01 -12.15
N SER A 60 -5.73 4.91 -13.36
CA SER A 60 -5.07 5.31 -14.60
C SER A 60 -4.76 6.80 -14.62
N GLN A 61 -5.67 7.65 -14.17
CA GLN A 61 -5.48 9.09 -14.09
C GLN A 61 -4.32 9.47 -13.17
N ILE A 62 -4.26 8.85 -11.99
CA ILE A 62 -3.22 9.16 -11.00
C ILE A 62 -1.86 8.66 -11.47
N LYS A 63 -1.75 7.40 -11.90
CA LYS A 63 -0.49 6.84 -12.38
C LYS A 63 0.07 7.60 -13.58
N SER A 64 -0.78 7.94 -14.56
CA SER A 64 -0.35 8.69 -15.74
C SER A 64 0.20 10.07 -15.43
N SER A 65 -0.23 10.71 -14.35
CA SER A 65 0.29 12.01 -13.92
C SER A 65 1.77 11.93 -13.52
N PHE A 66 2.20 10.85 -12.88
CA PHE A 66 3.62 10.61 -12.59
C PHE A 66 4.39 10.14 -13.82
N ASP A 67 3.81 9.32 -14.68
CA ASP A 67 4.48 8.76 -15.86
C ASP A 67 4.87 9.83 -16.88
N ARG A 68 4.15 10.96 -16.91
CA ARG A 68 4.47 12.11 -17.76
C ARG A 68 5.70 12.90 -17.31
N ILE A 69 6.21 12.71 -16.08
CA ILE A 69 7.35 13.47 -15.56
C ILE A 69 8.60 13.24 -16.43
N VAL A 70 9.02 11.99 -16.60
CA VAL A 70 10.26 11.68 -17.35
C VAL A 70 10.21 12.14 -18.81
N PRO A 71 9.14 11.90 -19.60
CA PRO A 71 9.03 12.45 -20.95
C PRO A 71 9.13 13.97 -20.99
N THR A 72 8.44 14.67 -20.11
CA THR A 72 8.48 16.15 -20.02
C THR A 72 9.88 16.66 -19.70
N LEU A 73 10.57 16.04 -18.75
CA LEU A 73 11.94 16.44 -18.42
C LEU A 73 12.92 16.17 -19.56
N LYS A 74 12.74 15.09 -20.33
CA LYS A 74 13.54 14.83 -21.53
C LYS A 74 13.31 15.92 -22.61
N GLU A 75 12.10 16.42 -22.76
CA GLU A 75 11.79 17.54 -23.63
C GLU A 75 12.48 18.83 -23.16
N ILE A 76 12.39 19.15 -21.87
CA ILE A 76 13.09 20.29 -21.27
C ILE A 76 14.61 20.19 -21.45
N ALA A 77 15.19 19.00 -21.27
CA ALA A 77 16.62 18.78 -21.47
C ALA A 77 17.08 19.07 -22.91
N ARG A 78 16.25 18.79 -23.93
CA ARG A 78 16.57 19.06 -25.35
C ARG A 78 16.70 20.55 -25.66
N ILE A 79 15.91 21.37 -24.98
CA ILE A 79 15.90 22.83 -25.20
C ILE A 79 16.85 23.59 -24.29
N GLN A 80 17.68 22.93 -23.48
CA GLN A 80 18.52 23.57 -22.48
C GLN A 80 19.51 24.61 -23.01
N HIS A 81 19.79 24.63 -24.31
CA HIS A 81 20.68 25.59 -24.98
C HIS A 81 19.96 26.76 -25.67
N HIS A 82 18.64 26.82 -25.62
CA HIS A 82 17.86 27.93 -26.15
C HIS A 82 18.06 29.21 -25.34
N GLU A 83 18.07 30.37 -25.99
CA GLU A 83 18.20 31.67 -25.33
C GLU A 83 17.08 31.91 -24.29
N ASP A 84 15.85 31.55 -24.63
CA ASP A 84 14.68 31.64 -23.72
C ASP A 84 14.36 30.35 -22.99
N PHE A 85 15.40 29.65 -22.56
CA PHE A 85 15.28 28.35 -21.92
C PHE A 85 14.30 28.35 -20.74
N ILE A 86 14.42 29.30 -19.80
CA ILE A 86 13.62 29.30 -18.56
C ILE A 86 12.13 29.43 -18.88
N ASN A 87 11.72 30.37 -19.73
CA ASN A 87 10.31 30.56 -20.07
C ASN A 87 9.74 29.37 -20.86
N THR A 88 10.55 28.83 -21.78
CA THR A 88 10.14 27.66 -22.57
C THR A 88 10.00 26.42 -21.67
N ALA A 89 10.94 26.18 -20.77
CA ALA A 89 10.87 25.07 -19.79
C ALA A 89 9.64 25.19 -18.87
N GLN A 90 9.32 26.39 -18.39
CA GLN A 90 8.11 26.67 -17.63
C GLN A 90 6.84 26.36 -18.43
N SER A 91 6.80 26.81 -19.71
CA SER A 91 5.65 26.54 -20.58
C SER A 91 5.42 25.05 -20.80
N ILE A 92 6.49 24.31 -21.11
CA ILE A 92 6.43 22.83 -21.29
C ILE A 92 5.95 22.15 -20.01
N SER A 93 6.52 22.49 -18.87
CA SER A 93 6.12 21.89 -17.58
C SER A 93 4.66 22.20 -17.23
N LYS A 94 4.23 23.44 -17.45
CA LYS A 94 2.86 23.87 -17.20
C LYS A 94 1.86 23.17 -18.12
N GLN A 95 2.20 23.00 -19.39
CA GLN A 95 1.37 22.30 -20.37
C GLN A 95 1.25 20.81 -20.09
N ASN A 96 2.37 20.12 -19.76
CA ASN A 96 2.41 18.66 -19.66
C ASN A 96 2.10 18.15 -18.25
N LEU A 97 2.49 18.90 -17.21
CA LEU A 97 2.41 18.46 -15.80
C LEU A 97 1.51 19.37 -14.95
N GLU A 98 1.20 20.60 -15.43
CA GLU A 98 0.53 21.65 -14.66
C GLU A 98 1.32 22.03 -13.38
N ILE A 99 2.65 22.06 -13.48
CA ILE A 99 3.60 22.33 -12.39
C ILE A 99 4.48 23.50 -12.80
N ASP A 100 4.71 24.42 -11.86
CA ASP A 100 5.71 25.47 -12.00
C ASP A 100 7.07 24.95 -11.50
N LEU A 101 8.12 25.14 -12.32
CA LEU A 101 9.48 24.72 -11.97
C LEU A 101 10.21 25.84 -11.22
N PRO A 102 11.01 25.51 -10.19
CA PRO A 102 11.73 26.53 -9.44
C PRO A 102 12.91 27.07 -10.24
N ILE A 103 12.99 28.39 -10.35
CA ILE A 103 14.05 29.07 -11.12
C ILE A 103 15.44 28.67 -10.66
N HIS A 104 15.67 28.51 -9.34
CA HIS A 104 16.98 28.15 -8.79
C HIS A 104 17.45 26.72 -9.18
N ILE A 105 16.52 25.82 -9.59
CA ILE A 105 16.87 24.49 -10.11
C ILE A 105 17.08 24.58 -11.64
N LEU A 106 16.32 25.44 -12.33
CA LEU A 106 16.53 25.72 -13.76
C LEU A 106 17.79 26.54 -14.05
N ASP A 107 18.33 27.24 -13.03
CA ASP A 107 19.53 28.04 -13.17
C ASP A 107 20.75 27.15 -13.44
N LYS A 108 21.35 27.37 -14.59
CA LYS A 108 22.52 26.65 -15.09
C LYS A 108 23.59 27.62 -15.57
N SER A 109 24.82 27.16 -15.58
CA SER A 109 25.94 27.89 -16.17
C SER A 109 26.84 26.93 -16.94
N TRP A 110 27.87 27.45 -17.58
CA TRP A 110 28.84 26.61 -18.29
C TRP A 110 29.59 25.64 -17.38
N VAL A 111 29.64 25.89 -16.06
CA VAL A 111 30.25 25.03 -15.03
C VAL A 111 29.21 24.24 -14.22
N LYS A 112 27.95 24.62 -14.25
CA LYS A 112 26.83 23.97 -13.54
C LYS A 112 25.80 23.51 -14.55
N PRO A 113 25.77 22.21 -14.87
CA PRO A 113 24.74 21.65 -15.76
C PRO A 113 23.34 21.74 -15.13
N LEU A 114 22.31 21.60 -15.96
CA LEU A 114 20.93 21.47 -15.49
C LEU A 114 20.79 20.25 -14.58
N ASP A 115 20.26 20.48 -13.38
CA ASP A 115 20.05 19.40 -12.40
C ASP A 115 18.76 18.63 -12.68
N MET A 116 18.86 17.64 -13.54
CA MET A 116 17.72 16.79 -13.93
C MET A 116 17.18 15.95 -12.77
N ARG A 117 18.01 15.57 -11.81
CA ARG A 117 17.59 14.81 -10.62
C ARG A 117 16.75 15.67 -9.70
N ALA A 118 17.20 16.89 -9.42
CA ALA A 118 16.42 17.86 -8.65
C ALA A 118 15.08 18.18 -9.32
N LEU A 119 15.06 18.38 -10.66
CA LEU A 119 13.82 18.60 -11.40
C LEU A 119 12.85 17.41 -11.31
N TYR A 120 13.35 16.19 -11.43
CA TYR A 120 12.52 15.00 -11.28
C TYR A 120 11.88 14.93 -9.88
N ALA A 121 12.68 15.09 -8.84
CA ALA A 121 12.19 15.04 -7.46
C ALA A 121 11.18 16.17 -7.19
N TRP A 122 11.44 17.39 -7.68
CA TRP A 122 10.49 18.49 -7.60
C TRP A 122 9.15 18.16 -8.24
N CYS A 123 9.18 17.67 -9.49
CA CYS A 123 7.96 17.28 -10.19
C CYS A 123 7.20 16.16 -9.46
N ALA A 124 7.90 15.16 -8.95
CA ALA A 124 7.27 14.07 -8.18
C ALA A 124 6.58 14.58 -6.90
N PHE A 125 7.24 15.50 -6.16
CA PHE A 125 6.66 16.09 -4.95
C PHE A 125 5.47 16.99 -5.25
N LYS A 126 5.54 17.79 -6.32
CA LYS A 126 4.42 18.65 -6.74
C LYS A 126 3.24 17.86 -7.29
N GLN A 127 3.49 16.75 -7.98
CA GLN A 127 2.40 15.82 -8.36
C GLN A 127 1.76 15.18 -7.15
N HIS A 128 2.54 14.75 -6.15
CA HIS A 128 1.98 14.23 -4.91
C HIS A 128 1.11 15.28 -4.19
N GLU A 129 1.59 16.53 -4.06
CA GLU A 129 0.83 17.62 -3.45
C GLU A 129 -0.49 17.86 -4.20
N LYS A 130 -0.44 18.01 -5.51
CA LYS A 130 -1.59 18.26 -6.38
C LYS A 130 -2.64 17.14 -6.33
N LEU A 131 -2.18 15.89 -6.28
CA LEU A 131 -3.06 14.73 -6.29
C LEU A 131 -3.59 14.35 -4.91
N SER A 132 -3.01 14.91 -3.83
CA SER A 132 -3.40 14.56 -2.47
C SER A 132 -4.88 14.83 -2.18
N ASP A 133 -5.47 15.88 -2.76
CA ASP A 133 -6.90 16.17 -2.66
C ASP A 133 -7.74 15.13 -3.39
N ASN A 134 -7.29 14.69 -4.57
CA ASN A 134 -7.98 13.68 -5.37
C ASN A 134 -8.01 12.31 -4.71
N PHE A 135 -7.03 11.99 -3.87
CA PHE A 135 -6.98 10.71 -3.18
C PHE A 135 -8.13 10.51 -2.17
N PHE A 136 -8.75 11.60 -1.70
CA PHE A 136 -9.88 11.55 -0.77
C PHE A 136 -11.22 11.76 -1.44
N GLU A 137 -11.29 12.73 -2.35
CA GLU A 137 -12.57 13.16 -2.93
C GLU A 137 -13.06 12.22 -4.02
N ASN A 138 -12.15 11.56 -4.71
CA ASN A 138 -12.45 10.78 -5.91
C ASN A 138 -12.22 9.28 -5.76
N ASP A 139 -11.84 8.80 -4.57
CA ASP A 139 -11.72 7.36 -4.34
C ASP A 139 -13.10 6.69 -4.49
N PRO A 140 -13.27 5.81 -5.50
CA PRO A 140 -14.57 5.21 -5.79
C PRO A 140 -15.06 4.25 -4.70
N LEU A 141 -14.20 3.80 -3.80
CA LEU A 141 -14.56 2.92 -2.69
C LEU A 141 -14.74 3.67 -1.37
N GLU A 142 -13.93 4.68 -1.09
CA GLU A 142 -14.01 5.45 0.16
C GLU A 142 -14.90 6.70 0.04
N GLY A 143 -14.88 7.40 -1.11
CA GLY A 143 -15.66 8.63 -1.32
C GLY A 143 -17.18 8.40 -1.39
N SER A 144 -17.61 7.20 -1.81
CA SER A 144 -19.03 6.81 -1.86
C SER A 144 -19.52 6.06 -0.63
N SER A 145 -18.60 5.61 0.21
CA SER A 145 -18.89 4.73 1.34
C SER A 145 -18.80 5.43 2.70
N GLY A 146 -19.18 6.70 2.77
CA GLY A 146 -19.26 7.46 4.01
C GLY A 146 -19.56 6.62 5.27
N SER A 147 -19.63 7.20 6.41
CA SER A 147 -19.77 6.55 7.73
C SER A 147 -20.76 5.36 7.84
N SER A 148 -21.71 5.23 6.91
CA SER A 148 -22.67 4.11 6.87
C SER A 148 -22.00 2.76 6.60
N ASN A 149 -21.11 2.66 5.62
CA ASN A 149 -20.48 1.37 5.29
C ASN A 149 -19.48 0.89 6.35
N ALA A 150 -18.81 1.81 7.05
CA ALA A 150 -17.95 1.45 8.17
C ALA A 150 -18.76 0.85 9.33
N ASN A 151 -19.90 1.44 9.66
CA ASN A 151 -20.80 0.93 10.71
C ASN A 151 -21.40 -0.42 10.34
N ASP A 152 -21.79 -0.62 9.08
CA ASP A 152 -22.31 -1.91 8.58
C ASP A 152 -21.21 -2.99 8.62
N PHE A 153 -19.97 -2.61 8.33
CA PHE A 153 -18.85 -3.54 8.41
C PHE A 153 -18.48 -3.87 9.86
N GLU A 154 -18.50 -2.91 10.79
CA GLU A 154 -18.34 -3.17 12.23
C GLU A 154 -19.40 -4.15 12.74
N THR A 155 -20.65 -3.97 12.34
CA THR A 155 -21.72 -4.92 12.65
C THR A 155 -21.41 -6.32 12.09
N THR A 156 -20.92 -6.40 10.86
CA THR A 156 -20.50 -7.66 10.24
C THR A 156 -19.35 -8.32 11.02
N LEU A 157 -18.37 -7.56 11.50
CA LEU A 157 -17.28 -8.09 12.34
C LEU A 157 -17.81 -8.65 13.66
N LEU A 158 -18.69 -7.93 14.34
CA LEU A 158 -19.31 -8.38 15.58
C LEU A 158 -20.12 -9.67 15.36
N ASP A 159 -20.84 -9.76 14.25
CA ASP A 159 -21.56 -10.98 13.84
C ASP A 159 -20.62 -12.17 13.57
N CYS A 160 -19.35 -11.89 13.23
CA CYS A 160 -18.29 -12.90 13.12
C CYS A 160 -17.59 -13.16 14.45
N GLY A 161 -18.00 -12.53 15.54
CA GLY A 161 -17.35 -12.65 16.85
C GLY A 161 -16.03 -11.87 16.93
N ILE A 162 -15.83 -10.84 16.11
CA ILE A 162 -14.62 -10.05 16.06
C ILE A 162 -14.94 -8.61 16.51
N HIS A 163 -14.23 -8.07 17.48
CA HIS A 163 -14.40 -6.69 17.93
C HIS A 163 -13.35 -5.74 17.37
N LEU A 164 -12.22 -6.27 16.92
CA LEU A 164 -11.17 -5.49 16.29
C LEU A 164 -10.41 -6.31 15.26
N LEU A 165 -10.17 -5.68 14.12
CA LEU A 165 -9.36 -6.22 13.03
C LEU A 165 -8.05 -5.45 12.92
N ASP A 166 -6.92 -6.17 13.01
CA ASP A 166 -5.58 -5.63 12.85
C ASP A 166 -4.87 -6.37 11.72
N ILE A 167 -4.54 -5.65 10.64
CA ILE A 167 -3.94 -6.23 9.44
C ILE A 167 -2.54 -5.66 9.25
N THR A 168 -1.56 -6.54 9.09
CA THR A 168 -0.20 -6.19 8.71
C THR A 168 0.11 -6.74 7.32
N PRO A 169 -0.03 -5.94 6.26
CA PRO A 169 0.48 -6.29 4.94
C PRO A 169 1.98 -5.99 4.83
N CYS A 170 2.62 -6.56 3.81
CA CYS A 170 3.94 -6.11 3.40
C CYS A 170 3.91 -4.62 3.00
N SER A 171 5.05 -3.92 3.17
CA SER A 171 5.23 -2.51 2.78
C SER A 171 5.36 -2.31 1.27
N ASP A 172 5.41 -3.38 0.50
CA ASP A 172 5.45 -3.40 -0.96
C ASP A 172 4.28 -2.61 -1.56
N GLY A 173 4.55 -1.76 -2.55
CA GLY A 173 3.54 -0.93 -3.18
C GLY A 173 2.43 -1.71 -3.88
N ARG A 174 2.70 -2.95 -4.29
CA ARG A 174 1.69 -3.87 -4.83
C ARG A 174 0.64 -4.30 -3.80
N LEU A 175 0.92 -4.10 -2.49
CA LEU A 175 -0.02 -4.36 -1.40
C LEU A 175 -0.68 -3.08 -0.86
N ALA A 176 -0.37 -1.91 -1.39
CA ALA A 176 -0.92 -0.65 -0.91
C ALA A 176 -2.47 -0.65 -0.90
N HIS A 177 -3.07 -1.27 -1.90
CA HIS A 177 -4.52 -1.37 -2.09
C HIS A 177 -5.15 -2.64 -1.48
N SER A 178 -4.38 -3.48 -0.80
CA SER A 178 -4.83 -4.81 -0.34
C SER A 178 -6.09 -4.75 0.54
N ILE A 179 -6.17 -3.80 1.45
CA ILE A 179 -7.32 -3.70 2.37
C ILE A 179 -8.54 -3.11 1.65
N ALA A 180 -8.38 -1.93 1.03
CA ALA A 180 -9.51 -1.20 0.46
C ALA A 180 -10.08 -1.86 -0.80
N TYR A 181 -9.22 -2.36 -1.69
CA TYR A 181 -9.64 -2.88 -3.00
C TYR A 181 -9.62 -4.40 -3.08
N VAL A 182 -8.57 -5.07 -2.59
CA VAL A 182 -8.49 -6.54 -2.69
C VAL A 182 -9.45 -7.22 -1.72
N MET A 183 -9.47 -6.80 -0.46
CA MET A 183 -10.34 -7.36 0.57
C MET A 183 -11.69 -6.65 0.67
N ARG A 184 -11.85 -5.49 0.04
CA ARG A 184 -13.04 -4.64 0.11
C ARG A 184 -13.47 -4.34 1.55
N ILE A 185 -12.48 -4.05 2.41
CA ILE A 185 -12.69 -3.70 3.81
C ILE A 185 -12.58 -2.19 3.97
N PRO A 186 -13.55 -1.51 4.61
CA PRO A 186 -13.45 -0.09 4.90
C PRO A 186 -12.20 0.20 5.72
N PHE A 187 -11.38 1.13 5.25
CA PHE A 187 -10.07 1.40 5.86
C PHE A 187 -10.21 1.92 7.31
N SER A 188 -11.30 2.65 7.59
CA SER A 188 -11.64 3.15 8.92
C SER A 188 -11.97 2.04 9.94
N ALA A 189 -12.37 0.84 9.46
CA ALA A 189 -12.77 -0.28 10.30
C ALA A 189 -11.60 -1.19 10.70
N VAL A 190 -10.38 -0.90 10.24
CA VAL A 190 -9.19 -1.71 10.52
C VAL A 190 -8.04 -0.90 11.09
N ARG A 191 -7.22 -1.58 11.87
CA ARG A 191 -5.86 -1.11 12.15
C ARG A 191 -4.92 -1.66 11.11
N ARG A 192 -4.19 -0.78 10.47
CA ARG A 192 -3.18 -1.16 9.49
C ARG A 192 -1.80 -0.68 9.92
N ARG A 193 -0.83 -1.56 9.84
CA ARG A 193 0.60 -1.22 9.75
C ARG A 193 1.29 -2.13 8.75
N SER A 194 1.88 -1.54 7.74
CA SER A 194 2.69 -2.27 6.78
C SER A 194 4.12 -2.39 7.30
N HIS A 195 4.73 -3.55 7.08
CA HIS A 195 6.14 -3.80 7.39
C HIS A 195 6.77 -4.58 6.24
N ALA A 196 8.07 -4.39 5.99
CA ALA A 196 8.79 -5.18 5.01
C ALA A 196 8.64 -6.67 5.33
N GLY A 197 8.22 -7.47 4.35
CA GLY A 197 7.92 -8.89 4.55
C GLY A 197 6.71 -9.18 5.45
N ALA A 198 5.91 -8.17 5.81
CA ALA A 198 4.86 -8.25 6.83
C ALA A 198 5.36 -8.66 8.23
N LEU A 199 6.66 -8.45 8.51
CA LEU A 199 7.35 -8.83 9.74
C LEU A 199 7.21 -7.75 10.82
N PHE A 200 6.03 -7.66 11.42
CA PHE A 200 5.70 -6.67 12.45
C PHE A 200 6.50 -6.86 13.76
N ASP A 201 6.67 -5.76 14.49
CA ASP A 201 7.23 -5.78 15.84
C ASP A 201 6.21 -6.30 16.85
N ILE A 202 6.59 -7.40 17.56
CA ILE A 202 5.69 -8.11 18.48
C ILE A 202 5.42 -7.25 19.71
N GLU A 203 6.45 -6.67 20.33
CA GLU A 203 6.31 -5.89 21.56
C GLU A 203 5.39 -4.68 21.36
N ASN A 204 5.63 -3.91 20.32
CA ASN A 204 4.79 -2.77 19.96
C ASN A 204 3.35 -3.20 19.63
N THR A 205 3.17 -4.36 19.00
CA THR A 205 1.83 -4.86 18.68
C THR A 205 1.10 -5.34 19.93
N VAL A 206 1.77 -6.02 20.85
CA VAL A 206 1.23 -6.40 22.17
C VAL A 206 0.84 -5.15 22.97
N ASN A 207 1.72 -4.15 23.06
CA ASN A 207 1.44 -2.90 23.75
C ASN A 207 0.19 -2.18 23.20
N ARG A 208 -0.01 -2.21 21.90
CA ARG A 208 -1.22 -1.65 21.26
C ARG A 208 -2.46 -2.50 21.58
N TRP A 209 -2.33 -3.81 21.55
CA TRP A 209 -3.40 -4.73 21.93
C TRP A 209 -3.85 -4.45 23.37
N VAL A 210 -2.90 -4.38 24.33
CA VAL A 210 -3.16 -4.05 25.73
C VAL A 210 -3.95 -2.74 25.87
N LYS A 211 -3.49 -1.67 25.21
CA LYS A 211 -4.19 -0.37 25.25
C LYS A 211 -5.62 -0.48 24.70
N THR A 212 -5.83 -1.31 23.70
CA THR A 212 -7.16 -1.53 23.09
C THR A 212 -8.07 -2.27 24.04
N GLU A 213 -7.60 -3.37 24.64
CA GLU A 213 -8.39 -4.16 25.58
C GLU A 213 -8.72 -3.33 26.83
N HIS A 214 -7.77 -2.57 27.35
CA HIS A 214 -8.02 -1.63 28.44
C HIS A 214 -9.12 -0.61 28.10
N LYS A 215 -9.08 -0.05 26.88
CA LYS A 215 -10.11 0.88 26.42
C LYS A 215 -11.46 0.18 26.31
N ARG A 216 -11.50 -1.00 25.71
CA ARG A 216 -12.70 -1.82 25.55
C ARG A 216 -13.37 -2.13 26.90
N TYR A 217 -12.60 -2.58 27.86
CA TYR A 217 -13.10 -2.86 29.20
C TYR A 217 -13.65 -1.60 29.90
N ARG A 218 -12.91 -0.50 29.85
CA ARG A 218 -13.33 0.77 30.47
C ARG A 218 -14.60 1.35 29.85
N GLU A 219 -14.75 1.22 28.53
CA GLU A 219 -15.88 1.78 27.78
C GLU A 219 -17.01 0.78 27.62
N ASN A 220 -16.85 -0.48 28.12
CA ASN A 220 -17.79 -1.59 27.91
C ASN A 220 -18.18 -1.77 26.43
N LYS A 221 -17.18 -1.74 25.53
CA LYS A 221 -17.36 -1.90 24.08
C LYS A 221 -16.61 -3.10 23.54
N PRO A 222 -17.23 -3.94 22.72
CA PRO A 222 -18.65 -3.93 22.42
C PRO A 222 -19.48 -4.18 23.69
N ASN A 223 -20.78 -3.92 23.60
CA ASN A 223 -21.68 -4.06 24.75
C ASN A 223 -21.69 -5.51 25.28
N GLU A 224 -22.40 -5.76 26.37
CA GLU A 224 -22.45 -7.08 27.04
C GLU A 224 -22.82 -8.25 26.12
N ALA A 225 -23.61 -8.00 25.07
CA ALA A 225 -24.02 -9.04 24.12
C ALA A 225 -22.85 -9.60 23.29
N HIS A 226 -21.72 -8.90 23.27
CA HIS A 226 -20.53 -9.28 22.49
C HIS A 226 -19.32 -9.55 23.40
N ARG A 227 -19.51 -10.01 24.61
CA ARG A 227 -18.42 -10.32 25.56
C ARG A 227 -17.41 -11.32 25.01
N ASP A 228 -17.88 -12.29 24.23
CA ASP A 228 -17.06 -13.35 23.66
C ASP A 228 -16.36 -12.95 22.35
N THR A 229 -16.47 -11.67 21.95
CA THR A 229 -15.78 -11.21 20.75
C THR A 229 -14.28 -11.14 20.93
N ARG A 230 -13.56 -11.37 19.85
CA ARG A 230 -12.12 -11.55 19.83
C ARG A 230 -11.44 -10.48 19.00
N TYR A 231 -10.16 -10.27 19.27
CA TYR A 231 -9.25 -9.52 18.43
C TYR A 231 -8.74 -10.45 17.32
N LEU A 232 -8.85 -10.03 16.04
CA LEU A 232 -8.29 -10.77 14.92
C LEU A 232 -7.03 -10.08 14.39
N LYS A 233 -5.90 -10.79 14.43
CA LYS A 233 -4.64 -10.38 13.82
C LYS A 233 -4.43 -11.10 12.51
N ILE A 234 -4.28 -10.31 11.42
CA ILE A 234 -3.98 -10.83 10.08
C ILE A 234 -2.57 -10.39 9.66
N VAL A 235 -1.82 -11.32 9.11
CA VAL A 235 -0.60 -11.04 8.35
C VAL A 235 -0.88 -11.34 6.88
N THR A 236 -0.51 -10.40 6.01
CA THR A 236 -0.63 -10.59 4.56
C THR A 236 0.76 -10.55 3.92
N TYR A 237 1.29 -11.72 3.56
CA TYR A 237 2.47 -11.83 2.70
C TYR A 237 2.05 -11.78 1.23
N HIS A 238 3.01 -11.72 0.31
CA HIS A 238 2.68 -11.70 -1.11
C HIS A 238 3.63 -12.59 -1.91
N PHE A 239 3.13 -12.99 -3.06
CA PHE A 239 3.85 -13.76 -4.06
C PHE A 239 3.43 -13.29 -5.47
N SER A 240 4.16 -13.73 -6.49
CA SER A 240 3.81 -13.53 -7.90
C SER A 240 3.53 -14.89 -8.52
N SER A 241 2.40 -15.02 -9.18
CA SER A 241 2.07 -16.22 -9.96
C SER A 241 2.71 -16.23 -11.35
N VAL A 242 3.03 -15.05 -11.89
CA VAL A 242 3.63 -14.88 -13.22
C VAL A 242 5.14 -15.04 -13.19
N ASP A 243 5.81 -14.42 -12.20
CA ASP A 243 7.27 -14.51 -12.04
C ASP A 243 7.64 -14.81 -10.57
N PRO A 244 7.38 -16.04 -10.10
CA PRO A 244 7.55 -16.38 -8.69
C PRO A 244 9.00 -16.33 -8.20
N LEU A 245 9.99 -16.42 -9.09
CA LEU A 245 11.40 -16.42 -8.72
C LEU A 245 11.98 -15.02 -8.52
N HIS A 246 11.38 -13.99 -9.14
CA HIS A 246 11.97 -12.64 -9.16
C HIS A 246 11.03 -11.56 -8.63
N GLN A 247 9.70 -11.76 -8.73
CA GLN A 247 8.72 -10.74 -8.40
C GLN A 247 7.93 -11.03 -7.11
N GLY A 248 8.40 -11.96 -6.28
CA GLY A 248 7.88 -12.20 -4.94
C GLY A 248 8.30 -11.12 -3.94
N CYS A 249 8.24 -11.47 -2.66
CA CYS A 249 8.58 -10.54 -1.58
C CYS A 249 10.10 -10.28 -1.52
N ALA A 250 10.51 -9.01 -1.71
CA ALA A 250 11.93 -8.61 -1.68
C ALA A 250 12.60 -8.88 -0.31
N ALA A 251 11.86 -8.83 0.79
CA ALA A 251 12.36 -9.12 2.13
C ALA A 251 12.72 -10.62 2.29
N HIS A 252 12.04 -11.50 1.56
CA HIS A 252 12.24 -12.95 1.62
C HIS A 252 12.94 -13.52 0.36
N GLY A 253 13.49 -12.65 -0.49
CA GLY A 253 14.19 -13.07 -1.71
C GLY A 253 13.31 -13.81 -2.71
N SER A 254 12.03 -13.42 -2.80
CA SER A 254 10.98 -14.04 -3.63
C SER A 254 10.61 -15.49 -3.24
N ASP A 255 10.99 -15.95 -2.04
CA ASP A 255 10.59 -17.26 -1.51
C ASP A 255 9.24 -17.11 -0.77
N ASP A 256 8.15 -17.52 -1.43
CA ASP A 256 6.78 -17.43 -0.88
C ASP A 256 6.55 -18.39 0.29
N LYS A 257 7.21 -19.55 0.31
CA LYS A 257 7.14 -20.51 1.43
C LYS A 257 7.85 -19.94 2.66
N LEU A 258 8.98 -19.28 2.47
CA LEU A 258 9.69 -18.59 3.54
C LEU A 258 8.82 -17.45 4.09
N ALA A 259 8.22 -16.64 3.21
CA ALA A 259 7.34 -15.53 3.59
C ALA A 259 6.12 -16.02 4.41
N ALA A 260 5.47 -17.12 3.98
CA ALA A 260 4.36 -17.73 4.69
C ALA A 260 4.79 -18.29 6.06
N ARG A 261 5.95 -18.97 6.12
CA ARG A 261 6.48 -19.53 7.36
C ARG A 261 6.82 -18.44 8.39
N GLU A 262 7.55 -17.41 8.00
CA GLU A 262 7.93 -16.32 8.90
C GLU A 262 6.70 -15.49 9.33
N GLY A 263 5.73 -15.27 8.46
CA GLY A 263 4.45 -14.66 8.80
C GLY A 263 3.69 -15.47 9.85
N ARG A 264 3.62 -16.81 9.69
CA ARG A 264 3.03 -17.71 10.68
C ARG A 264 3.76 -17.64 12.02
N GLU A 265 5.08 -17.70 12.01
CA GLU A 265 5.90 -17.65 13.23
C GLU A 265 5.68 -16.33 13.99
N LYS A 266 5.60 -15.20 13.29
CA LYS A 266 5.27 -13.91 13.90
C LYS A 266 3.88 -13.88 14.53
N LEU A 267 2.87 -14.45 13.87
CA LEU A 267 1.52 -14.56 14.41
C LEU A 267 1.48 -15.43 15.69
N LEU A 268 2.13 -16.58 15.66
CA LEU A 268 2.18 -17.49 16.82
C LEU A 268 2.91 -16.84 18.00
N ALA A 269 4.06 -16.21 17.75
CA ALA A 269 4.81 -15.48 18.77
C ALA A 269 4.02 -14.29 19.35
N PHE A 270 3.22 -13.61 18.55
CA PHE A 270 2.31 -12.56 19.02
C PHE A 270 1.25 -13.13 19.99
N ARG A 271 0.60 -14.24 19.63
CA ARG A 271 -0.39 -14.90 20.50
C ARG A 271 0.25 -15.36 21.81
N GLU A 272 1.40 -15.99 21.74
CA GLU A 272 2.15 -16.43 22.92
C GLU A 272 2.50 -15.26 23.84
N ALA A 273 2.96 -14.13 23.26
CA ALA A 273 3.28 -12.94 24.03
C ALA A 273 2.03 -12.32 24.70
N VAL A 274 0.88 -12.36 24.04
CA VAL A 274 -0.40 -11.92 24.63
C VAL A 274 -0.81 -12.85 25.76
N GLU A 275 -0.79 -14.16 25.56
CA GLU A 275 -1.17 -15.17 26.54
C GLU A 275 -0.28 -15.13 27.78
N ASN A 276 1.03 -14.94 27.60
CA ASN A 276 2.00 -14.80 28.70
C ASN A 276 1.85 -13.48 29.47
N SER A 277 1.38 -12.42 28.82
CA SER A 277 1.16 -11.11 29.46
C SER A 277 -0.13 -11.05 30.28
N PHE A 278 -1.10 -11.92 29.99
CA PHE A 278 -2.43 -11.92 30.58
C PHE A 278 -2.87 -13.36 30.89
N CYS A 279 -2.73 -13.74 32.11
CA CYS A 279 -2.88 -15.12 32.55
C CYS A 279 -4.28 -15.75 32.40
N CYS A 280 -5.34 -15.03 32.05
CA CYS A 280 -6.68 -15.61 31.90
C CYS A 280 -7.53 -14.82 30.90
N GLY A 281 -7.95 -15.47 29.83
CA GLY A 281 -8.99 -14.97 28.92
C GLY A 281 -8.54 -14.02 27.83
N ALA A 282 -7.24 -13.84 27.63
CA ALA A 282 -6.76 -13.16 26.43
C ALA A 282 -7.11 -13.99 25.18
N SER A 283 -7.92 -13.42 24.31
CA SER A 283 -8.50 -14.12 23.18
C SER A 283 -8.11 -13.42 21.88
N VAL A 284 -7.16 -14.02 21.16
CA VAL A 284 -6.66 -13.52 19.88
C VAL A 284 -6.84 -14.58 18.82
N ASP A 285 -7.56 -14.27 17.76
CA ASP A 285 -7.59 -15.06 16.55
C ASP A 285 -6.47 -14.63 15.60
N LEU A 286 -5.93 -15.59 14.87
CA LEU A 286 -4.84 -15.39 13.92
C LEU A 286 -5.28 -15.81 12.53
N MET A 287 -4.85 -15.07 11.51
CA MET A 287 -5.04 -15.43 10.11
C MET A 287 -3.81 -15.08 9.30
N LEU A 288 -3.39 -15.99 8.44
CA LEU A 288 -2.34 -15.78 7.45
C LEU A 288 -2.95 -15.79 6.06
N ILE A 289 -2.64 -14.76 5.28
CA ILE A 289 -3.14 -14.61 3.92
C ILE A 289 -1.96 -14.38 2.97
N GLY A 290 -1.86 -15.16 1.90
CA GLY A 290 -1.05 -14.86 0.75
C GLY A 290 -1.84 -14.04 -0.26
N LEU A 291 -1.23 -12.99 -0.81
CA LEU A 291 -1.80 -12.18 -1.88
C LEU A 291 -0.97 -12.39 -3.15
N ASP A 292 -1.60 -12.84 -4.20
CA ASP A 292 -1.00 -12.88 -5.52
C ASP A 292 -1.00 -11.47 -6.12
N THR A 293 0.17 -10.89 -6.27
CA THR A 293 0.31 -9.51 -6.75
C THR A 293 -0.06 -9.33 -8.22
N ASP A 294 -0.21 -10.41 -8.97
CA ASP A 294 -0.51 -10.34 -10.40
C ASP A 294 -2.00 -10.36 -10.68
N THR A 295 -2.75 -11.08 -9.86
CA THR A 295 -4.19 -11.29 -10.03
C THR A 295 -5.06 -10.69 -8.94
N ASP A 296 -4.45 -10.17 -7.87
CA ASP A 296 -5.10 -9.76 -6.62
C ASP A 296 -5.90 -10.87 -5.91
N SER A 297 -5.64 -12.12 -6.25
CA SER A 297 -6.29 -13.24 -5.58
C SER A 297 -5.68 -13.53 -4.21
N LEU A 298 -6.50 -14.10 -3.32
CA LEU A 298 -6.10 -14.47 -1.97
C LEU A 298 -5.88 -15.97 -1.83
N LYS A 299 -4.83 -16.33 -1.10
CA LYS A 299 -4.54 -17.67 -0.60
C LYS A 299 -4.68 -17.64 0.94
N ILE A 300 -5.80 -18.12 1.45
CA ILE A 300 -6.12 -18.08 2.87
C ILE A 300 -5.68 -19.38 3.53
N HIS A 301 -4.79 -19.30 4.52
CA HIS A 301 -4.35 -20.46 5.29
C HIS A 301 -5.35 -20.76 6.40
N LEU A 302 -5.85 -21.98 6.46
CA LEU A 302 -6.82 -22.40 7.43
C LEU A 302 -6.14 -22.77 8.77
N SER A 303 -6.86 -22.56 9.87
CA SER A 303 -6.42 -23.05 11.16
C SER A 303 -6.79 -24.54 11.31
N SER A 304 -5.84 -25.31 11.81
CA SER A 304 -6.08 -26.69 12.26
C SER A 304 -6.94 -26.72 13.53
N SER A 305 -7.41 -27.91 13.91
CA SER A 305 -8.26 -28.10 15.09
C SER A 305 -7.61 -27.67 16.41
N ASP A 306 -6.27 -27.61 16.48
CA ASP A 306 -5.50 -27.11 17.63
C ASP A 306 -5.27 -25.59 17.58
N GLY A 307 -5.90 -24.88 16.62
CA GLY A 307 -5.79 -23.42 16.45
C GLY A 307 -4.47 -22.94 15.86
N LYS A 308 -3.65 -23.86 15.32
CA LYS A 308 -2.44 -23.50 14.57
C LYS A 308 -2.78 -23.25 13.12
N ILE A 309 -2.05 -22.32 12.48
CA ILE A 309 -2.17 -22.05 11.06
C ILE A 309 -1.46 -23.16 10.28
N ASP A 310 -2.21 -23.83 9.41
CA ASP A 310 -1.70 -24.86 8.51
C ASP A 310 -1.23 -24.21 7.21
N LEU A 311 0.05 -24.40 6.87
CA LEU A 311 0.63 -23.82 5.66
C LEU A 311 0.24 -24.57 4.37
N GLU A 312 -0.10 -25.85 4.49
CA GLU A 312 -0.45 -26.68 3.35
C GLU A 312 -1.97 -26.65 3.04
N ASN A 313 -2.79 -26.42 4.07
CA ASN A 313 -4.24 -26.37 3.91
C ASN A 313 -4.71 -24.94 3.66
N THR A 314 -4.97 -24.65 2.39
CA THR A 314 -5.28 -23.29 1.93
C THR A 314 -6.55 -23.27 1.07
N ILE A 315 -7.24 -22.12 1.11
CA ILE A 315 -8.33 -21.79 0.19
C ILE A 315 -7.83 -20.73 -0.79
N SER A 316 -7.95 -21.00 -2.09
CA SER A 316 -7.63 -20.07 -3.17
C SER A 316 -8.91 -19.40 -3.67
N SER A 317 -8.98 -18.08 -3.55
CA SER A 317 -10.11 -17.31 -4.08
C SER A 317 -10.15 -17.32 -5.61
N LEU A 318 -9.00 -17.48 -6.29
CA LEU A 318 -8.94 -17.60 -7.75
C LEU A 318 -9.56 -18.92 -8.24
N ASP A 319 -9.29 -20.02 -7.53
CA ASP A 319 -9.87 -21.32 -7.88
C ASP A 319 -11.39 -21.30 -7.68
N ILE A 320 -11.85 -20.68 -6.59
CA ILE A 320 -13.28 -20.46 -6.33
C ILE A 320 -13.91 -19.60 -7.43
N TYR A 321 -13.28 -18.47 -7.80
CA TYR A 321 -13.75 -17.62 -8.89
C TYR A 321 -13.91 -18.42 -10.18
N ASN A 322 -12.88 -19.20 -10.57
CA ASN A 322 -12.90 -19.98 -11.79
C ASN A 322 -13.96 -21.11 -11.78
N SER A 323 -14.18 -21.75 -10.62
CA SER A 323 -15.18 -22.82 -10.50
C SER A 323 -16.61 -22.31 -10.45
N THR A 324 -16.83 -21.09 -9.94
CA THR A 324 -18.16 -20.53 -9.71
C THR A 324 -18.60 -19.48 -10.75
N ILE A 325 -17.76 -19.16 -11.72
CA ILE A 325 -17.98 -18.07 -12.69
C ILE A 325 -19.32 -18.19 -13.46
N ASN A 326 -19.81 -19.42 -13.67
CA ASN A 326 -21.06 -19.68 -14.38
C ASN A 326 -22.25 -19.94 -13.44
N PHE A 327 -22.06 -19.83 -12.13
CA PHE A 327 -23.11 -20.08 -11.15
C PHE A 327 -23.97 -18.82 -10.95
N SER A 328 -25.21 -19.02 -10.52
CA SER A 328 -25.99 -17.93 -9.93
C SER A 328 -25.33 -17.50 -8.61
N LYS A 329 -25.68 -16.32 -8.13
CA LYS A 329 -25.17 -15.81 -6.85
C LYS A 329 -25.38 -16.80 -5.70
N ASP A 330 -26.60 -17.33 -5.58
CA ASP A 330 -26.96 -18.25 -4.49
C ASP A 330 -26.22 -19.59 -4.60
N GLU A 331 -26.01 -20.09 -5.80
CA GLU A 331 -25.20 -21.30 -6.04
C GLU A 331 -23.74 -21.07 -5.69
N ALA A 332 -23.18 -19.92 -6.10
CA ALA A 332 -21.79 -19.57 -5.78
C ALA A 332 -21.59 -19.42 -4.27
N GLU A 333 -22.48 -18.70 -3.57
CA GLU A 333 -22.40 -18.55 -2.11
C GLU A 333 -22.50 -19.88 -1.38
N LYS A 334 -23.38 -20.79 -1.87
CA LYS A 334 -23.51 -22.14 -1.30
C LYS A 334 -22.22 -22.96 -1.49
N GLU A 335 -21.63 -22.91 -2.68
CA GLU A 335 -20.38 -23.61 -2.98
C GLU A 335 -19.22 -23.09 -2.10
N ILE A 336 -19.11 -21.76 -1.96
CA ILE A 336 -18.11 -21.13 -1.08
C ILE A 336 -18.29 -21.60 0.37
N CYS A 337 -19.55 -21.65 0.86
CA CYS A 337 -19.83 -22.16 2.22
C CYS A 337 -19.41 -23.63 2.38
N GLN A 338 -19.59 -24.46 1.37
CA GLN A 338 -19.20 -25.87 1.41
C GLN A 338 -17.69 -26.04 1.44
N ILE A 339 -16.96 -25.28 0.61
CA ILE A 339 -15.50 -25.28 0.58
C ILE A 339 -14.93 -24.88 1.95
N ILE A 340 -15.41 -23.78 2.52
CA ILE A 340 -14.92 -23.27 3.80
C ILE A 340 -15.20 -24.26 4.95
N SER A 341 -16.40 -24.83 4.98
CA SER A 341 -16.81 -25.71 6.08
C SER A 341 -16.26 -27.14 5.98
N GLY A 342 -15.70 -27.51 4.82
CA GLY A 342 -15.32 -28.89 4.53
C GLY A 342 -16.49 -29.88 4.62
N ASN A 343 -17.74 -29.39 4.58
CA ASN A 343 -18.95 -30.20 4.77
C ASN A 343 -20.06 -29.76 3.83
N SER A 344 -20.48 -30.63 2.96
CA SER A 344 -21.51 -30.40 1.94
C SER A 344 -22.90 -30.03 2.52
N ASN A 345 -23.13 -30.23 3.81
CA ASN A 345 -24.43 -29.98 4.47
C ASN A 345 -24.47 -28.73 5.36
N LYS A 346 -23.36 -28.04 5.56
CA LYS A 346 -23.33 -26.79 6.37
C LYS A 346 -23.74 -25.58 5.52
N VAL A 347 -24.90 -25.03 5.78
CA VAL A 347 -25.42 -23.83 5.11
C VAL A 347 -25.12 -22.55 5.91
N HIS A 348 -24.79 -22.66 7.20
CA HIS A 348 -24.54 -21.52 8.08
C HIS A 348 -23.13 -21.56 8.68
N LEU A 349 -22.30 -20.60 8.27
CA LEU A 349 -20.98 -20.37 8.82
C LEU A 349 -21.04 -19.49 10.08
N LYS A 350 -20.14 -19.71 11.03
CA LYS A 350 -20.03 -18.94 12.27
C LYS A 350 -18.58 -18.50 12.50
N GLY A 351 -18.40 -17.46 13.29
CA GLY A 351 -17.09 -17.00 13.72
C GLY A 351 -16.16 -16.69 12.55
N LEU A 352 -14.93 -17.19 12.61
CA LEU A 352 -13.89 -16.94 11.63
C LEU A 352 -14.26 -17.46 10.21
N ASP A 353 -14.95 -18.60 10.13
CA ASP A 353 -15.41 -19.14 8.83
C ASP A 353 -16.35 -18.16 8.11
N LYS A 354 -17.23 -17.48 8.86
CA LYS A 354 -18.10 -16.42 8.31
C LYS A 354 -17.28 -15.23 7.82
N PHE A 355 -16.22 -14.88 8.51
CA PHE A 355 -15.32 -13.81 8.08
C PHE A 355 -14.56 -14.20 6.80
N VAL A 356 -14.01 -15.42 6.73
CA VAL A 356 -13.36 -15.97 5.53
C VAL A 356 -14.30 -15.95 4.32
N PHE A 357 -15.56 -16.36 4.51
CA PHE A 357 -16.57 -16.28 3.48
C PHE A 357 -16.71 -14.84 2.94
N LYS A 358 -16.85 -13.86 3.83
CA LYS A 358 -16.95 -12.45 3.44
C LYS A 358 -15.72 -11.96 2.68
N LEU A 359 -14.52 -12.35 3.12
CA LEU A 359 -13.27 -12.01 2.41
C LEU A 359 -13.26 -12.58 0.98
N ILE A 360 -13.64 -13.84 0.81
CA ILE A 360 -13.67 -14.48 -0.51
C ILE A 360 -14.69 -13.79 -1.43
N VAL A 361 -15.91 -13.58 -0.96
CA VAL A 361 -16.95 -12.89 -1.74
C VAL A 361 -16.51 -11.49 -2.15
N ASN A 362 -15.88 -10.75 -1.24
CA ASN A 362 -15.33 -9.42 -1.54
C ASN A 362 -14.20 -9.50 -2.58
N ASN A 363 -13.30 -10.47 -2.43
CA ASN A 363 -12.15 -10.61 -3.31
C ASN A 363 -12.52 -11.06 -4.73
N ILE A 364 -13.61 -11.84 -4.90
CA ILE A 364 -14.14 -12.19 -6.22
C ILE A 364 -14.37 -10.93 -7.09
N SER A 365 -14.89 -9.86 -6.48
CA SER A 365 -15.07 -8.58 -7.18
C SER A 365 -13.76 -7.96 -7.67
N GLN A 366 -12.67 -8.15 -6.93
CA GLN A 366 -11.35 -7.66 -7.32
C GLN A 366 -10.71 -8.53 -8.40
N ILE A 367 -10.86 -9.85 -8.30
CA ILE A 367 -10.40 -10.76 -9.37
C ILE A 367 -11.12 -10.43 -10.67
N ASP A 368 -12.44 -10.19 -10.64
CA ASP A 368 -13.22 -9.78 -11.81
C ASP A 368 -12.73 -8.44 -12.39
N TYR A 369 -12.37 -7.47 -11.52
CA TYR A 369 -11.75 -6.21 -11.94
C TYR A 369 -10.45 -6.46 -12.71
N VAL A 370 -9.53 -7.27 -12.17
CA VAL A 370 -8.26 -7.58 -12.84
C VAL A 370 -8.50 -8.34 -14.15
N LYS A 371 -9.46 -9.27 -14.18
CA LYS A 371 -9.85 -9.99 -15.41
C LYS A 371 -10.34 -9.03 -16.50
N LYS A 372 -11.20 -8.07 -16.16
CA LYS A 372 -11.82 -7.16 -17.13
C LYS A 372 -10.90 -6.04 -17.60
N PHE A 373 -10.17 -5.41 -16.69
CA PHE A 373 -9.42 -4.20 -16.99
C PHE A 373 -7.92 -4.44 -17.22
N HIS A 374 -7.37 -5.57 -16.71
CA HIS A 374 -5.97 -5.93 -16.82
C HIS A 374 -5.75 -7.27 -17.53
N LYS A 375 -6.74 -7.78 -18.29
CA LYS A 375 -6.65 -9.03 -19.07
C LYS A 375 -6.29 -10.27 -18.23
N GLY A 376 -6.61 -10.25 -16.95
CA GLY A 376 -6.40 -11.34 -16.02
C GLY A 376 -5.12 -11.27 -15.20
N SER A 377 -4.21 -10.37 -15.53
CA SER A 377 -3.00 -10.07 -14.76
C SER A 377 -2.56 -8.63 -14.98
N TYR A 378 -2.01 -7.99 -13.96
CA TYR A 378 -1.44 -6.66 -14.12
C TYR A 378 -0.23 -6.69 -15.06
N GLU A 379 -0.06 -5.62 -15.87
CA GLU A 379 1.12 -5.48 -16.73
C GLU A 379 2.39 -5.15 -15.92
N ASP A 380 2.24 -4.37 -14.82
CA ASP A 380 3.30 -4.04 -13.88
C ASP A 380 3.43 -5.11 -12.77
N ILE A 381 3.83 -6.34 -13.15
CA ILE A 381 3.98 -7.46 -12.20
C ILE A 381 5.07 -7.21 -11.16
N GLY A 382 6.06 -6.36 -11.45
CA GLY A 382 7.14 -5.95 -10.57
C GLY A 382 6.86 -4.64 -9.84
N HIS A 383 7.91 -4.13 -9.20
CA HIS A 383 7.91 -2.82 -8.58
C HIS A 383 7.79 -1.70 -9.62
N ALA A 384 6.88 -0.78 -9.39
CA ALA A 384 6.65 0.40 -10.22
C ALA A 384 6.23 1.61 -9.39
N GLU A 385 6.61 1.65 -8.12
CA GLU A 385 6.31 2.72 -7.19
C GLU A 385 6.90 4.05 -7.67
N ARG A 386 6.22 5.15 -7.35
CA ARG A 386 6.60 6.50 -7.76
C ARG A 386 7.38 7.26 -6.68
N PHE A 387 7.15 6.93 -5.41
CA PHE A 387 7.85 7.51 -4.27
C PHE A 387 7.80 6.58 -3.05
N ILE A 388 8.67 6.83 -2.07
CA ILE A 388 8.60 6.20 -0.76
C ILE A 388 7.80 7.11 0.17
N GLY A 389 6.71 6.61 0.71
CA GLY A 389 5.93 7.28 1.74
C GLY A 389 6.43 6.90 3.14
N VAL A 390 6.76 7.90 3.95
CA VAL A 390 7.28 7.73 5.32
C VAL A 390 6.35 8.42 6.31
N GLY A 391 5.93 7.71 7.35
CA GLY A 391 5.04 8.25 8.38
C GLY A 391 3.70 7.55 8.47
N ILE A 392 2.83 8.03 9.38
CA ILE A 392 1.58 7.34 9.77
C ILE A 392 0.35 7.83 8.95
N GLY A 393 0.53 8.71 8.00
CA GLY A 393 -0.57 9.49 7.41
C GLY A 393 -1.11 9.06 6.06
N PHE A 394 -0.49 8.10 5.37
CA PHE A 394 -0.84 7.78 3.97
C PHE A 394 -2.08 6.87 3.84
N LYS A 395 -3.23 7.30 4.36
CA LYS A 395 -4.48 6.54 4.24
C LYS A 395 -5.14 6.66 2.88
N GLU A 396 -4.93 7.79 2.22
CA GLU A 396 -5.53 8.12 0.93
C GLU A 396 -4.82 7.48 -0.27
N VAL A 397 -3.63 6.95 -0.08
CA VAL A 397 -2.85 6.36 -1.17
C VAL A 397 -3.03 4.85 -1.13
N HIS A 398 -4.18 4.39 -1.63
CA HIS A 398 -4.55 2.97 -1.67
C HIS A 398 -4.39 2.35 -3.06
N LEU A 399 -3.59 2.97 -3.94
CA LEU A 399 -3.39 2.46 -5.28
C LEU A 399 -2.21 1.50 -5.33
N ARG A 400 -2.42 0.40 -6.03
CA ARG A 400 -1.38 -0.57 -6.33
C ARG A 400 -0.19 0.11 -7.00
N ASN A 401 1.02 -0.19 -6.53
CA ASN A 401 2.27 0.22 -7.17
C ASN A 401 2.45 1.75 -7.32
N LEU A 402 1.86 2.54 -6.43
CA LEU A 402 2.10 3.98 -6.40
C LEU A 402 3.16 4.35 -5.35
N THR A 403 3.08 3.77 -4.17
CA THR A 403 3.90 4.15 -3.03
C THR A 403 4.41 2.92 -2.29
N TYR A 404 5.72 2.89 -2.00
CA TYR A 404 6.27 2.00 -0.99
C TYR A 404 6.12 2.65 0.39
N PHE A 405 5.61 1.93 1.38
CA PHE A 405 5.36 2.49 2.71
C PHE A 405 6.43 2.08 3.72
N ALA A 406 7.02 3.07 4.40
CA ALA A 406 7.73 2.86 5.64
C ALA A 406 6.96 3.50 6.80
N HIS A 407 6.32 2.68 7.62
CA HIS A 407 5.65 3.15 8.83
C HIS A 407 6.68 3.46 9.91
N LEU A 408 6.94 4.76 10.14
CA LEU A 408 7.83 5.21 11.21
C LEU A 408 7.01 5.86 12.32
N ASP A 409 6.95 5.24 13.49
CA ASP A 409 6.72 5.96 14.73
C ASP A 409 8.02 6.62 15.18
N THR A 410 9.13 5.86 15.08
CA THR A 410 10.50 6.37 15.19
C THR A 410 11.33 5.87 14.00
N VAL A 411 12.42 6.53 13.67
CA VAL A 411 13.29 6.12 12.56
C VAL A 411 13.93 4.77 12.85
N GLU A 412 14.27 4.52 14.09
CA GLU A 412 14.92 3.30 14.55
C GLU A 412 14.01 2.07 14.33
N GLU A 413 12.72 2.20 14.63
CA GLU A 413 11.73 1.12 14.42
C GLU A 413 11.43 0.86 12.94
N GLY A 414 11.37 1.91 12.13
CA GLY A 414 11.03 1.80 10.71
C GLY A 414 12.22 1.74 9.77
N ALA A 415 13.45 1.77 10.30
CA ALA A 415 14.65 1.74 9.47
C ALA A 415 14.75 0.47 8.59
N PRO A 416 14.45 -0.74 9.07
CA PRO A 416 14.46 -1.92 8.21
C PRO A 416 13.48 -1.83 7.04
N ASP A 417 12.29 -1.28 7.27
CA ASP A 417 11.29 -1.09 6.22
C ASP A 417 11.78 -0.07 5.18
N LEU A 418 12.38 1.02 5.64
CA LEU A 418 12.92 2.07 4.78
C LEU A 418 14.14 1.58 3.97
N ASP A 419 15.02 0.74 4.55
CA ASP A 419 16.14 0.14 3.85
C ASP A 419 15.70 -0.72 2.66
N VAL A 420 14.62 -1.49 2.82
CA VAL A 420 14.05 -2.27 1.72
C VAL A 420 13.49 -1.34 0.64
N GLY A 421 12.77 -0.29 1.01
CA GLY A 421 12.27 0.70 0.06
C GLY A 421 13.39 1.38 -0.72
N VAL A 422 14.44 1.85 -0.06
CA VAL A 422 15.60 2.48 -0.70
C VAL A 422 16.32 1.50 -1.63
N LYS A 423 16.43 0.21 -1.25
CA LYS A 423 17.01 -0.84 -2.10
C LYS A 423 16.18 -1.03 -3.38
N ILE A 424 14.84 -1.09 -3.27
CA ILE A 424 13.93 -1.22 -4.42
C ILE A 424 14.13 -0.01 -5.35
N PHE A 425 14.07 1.21 -4.83
CA PHE A 425 14.24 2.43 -5.63
C PHE A 425 15.66 2.60 -6.20
N THR A 426 16.67 2.01 -5.57
CA THR A 426 18.01 1.94 -6.17
C THR A 426 17.97 1.17 -7.50
N GLY A 427 17.22 0.08 -7.56
CA GLY A 427 16.98 -0.66 -8.79
C GLY A 427 16.08 0.07 -9.80
N LEU A 428 15.00 0.71 -9.31
CA LEU A 428 14.01 1.38 -10.18
C LEU A 428 14.49 2.71 -10.74
N ASN A 429 15.04 3.57 -9.87
CA ASN A 429 15.34 4.96 -10.19
C ASN A 429 16.84 5.18 -10.40
N VAL A 430 17.67 4.82 -9.42
CA VAL A 430 19.11 5.14 -9.45
C VAL A 430 19.82 4.46 -10.61
N SER A 431 19.42 3.24 -10.98
CA SER A 431 19.93 2.54 -12.17
C SER A 431 19.64 3.30 -13.49
N GLN A 432 18.67 4.19 -13.49
CA GLN A 432 18.28 5.05 -14.63
C GLN A 432 18.71 6.50 -14.44
N ASP A 433 19.61 6.77 -13.51
CA ASP A 433 20.11 8.12 -13.16
C ASP A 433 19.01 9.07 -12.60
N LEU A 434 17.93 8.50 -12.05
CA LEU A 434 16.88 9.23 -11.37
C LEU A 434 17.04 9.15 -9.85
N PRO A 435 16.59 10.18 -9.10
CA PRO A 435 16.66 10.15 -7.64
C PRO A 435 15.53 9.34 -7.03
N ILE A 436 15.68 9.03 -5.75
CA ILE A 436 14.66 8.42 -4.90
C ILE A 436 13.82 9.53 -4.26
N PRO A 437 12.56 9.73 -4.64
CA PRO A 437 11.68 10.67 -3.96
C PRO A 437 11.15 10.05 -2.67
N VAL A 438 11.33 10.76 -1.54
CA VAL A 438 10.80 10.35 -0.24
C VAL A 438 9.85 11.43 0.27
N VAL A 439 8.58 11.07 0.47
CA VAL A 439 7.58 11.95 1.05
C VAL A 439 7.39 11.59 2.51
N ILE A 440 7.73 12.51 3.40
CA ILE A 440 7.55 12.35 4.85
C ILE A 440 6.25 13.04 5.23
N ARG A 441 5.34 12.32 5.92
CA ARG A 441 4.04 12.87 6.25
C ARG A 441 3.58 12.50 7.64
N PHE A 442 3.17 13.54 8.40
CA PHE A 442 2.52 13.39 9.68
C PHE A 442 1.17 14.13 9.68
N ASP A 443 0.12 13.39 9.96
CA ASP A 443 -1.23 13.96 10.08
C ASP A 443 -1.49 14.40 11.52
N TYR A 444 -2.22 15.51 11.67
CA TYR A 444 -2.62 16.04 12.97
C TYR A 444 -4.13 16.34 13.01
N SER A 445 -4.66 16.57 14.20
CA SER A 445 -6.01 17.09 14.39
C SER A 445 -5.93 18.58 14.71
N GLY A 446 -6.52 19.43 13.87
CA GLY A 446 -6.59 20.88 14.09
C GLY A 446 -7.32 21.27 15.36
N LYS A 447 -8.16 20.37 15.91
CA LYS A 447 -8.87 20.55 17.18
C LYS A 447 -7.97 20.42 18.41
N VAL A 448 -6.74 19.86 18.24
CA VAL A 448 -5.82 19.64 19.37
C VAL A 448 -4.74 20.73 19.37
N PRO A 449 -4.69 21.59 20.40
CA PRO A 449 -3.70 22.66 20.49
C PRO A 449 -2.26 22.15 20.35
N GLY A 450 -1.46 22.81 19.51
CA GLY A 450 -0.06 22.46 19.25
C GLY A 450 0.16 21.16 18.46
N ALA A 451 -0.88 20.51 17.97
CA ALA A 451 -0.74 19.28 17.20
C ALA A 451 -0.06 19.53 15.84
N LYS A 452 -0.33 20.66 15.20
CA LYS A 452 0.35 21.06 13.95
C LYS A 452 1.86 21.18 14.14
N ASP A 453 2.30 21.86 15.21
CA ASP A 453 3.72 22.07 15.49
C ASP A 453 4.43 20.77 15.84
N ARG A 454 3.75 19.86 16.54
CA ARG A 454 4.29 18.51 16.81
C ARG A 454 4.47 17.73 15.52
N ALA A 455 3.47 17.72 14.64
CA ALA A 455 3.55 17.04 13.34
C ALA A 455 4.71 17.59 12.48
N ALA A 456 4.88 18.91 12.45
CA ALA A 456 6.00 19.55 11.77
C ALA A 456 7.36 19.13 12.37
N LYS A 457 7.49 19.15 13.69
CA LYS A 457 8.72 18.70 14.40
C LYS A 457 9.02 17.23 14.09
N ASP A 458 8.01 16.36 14.06
CA ASP A 458 8.19 14.96 13.71
C ASP A 458 8.67 14.79 12.26
N CYS A 459 8.14 15.57 11.30
CA CYS A 459 8.64 15.61 9.93
C CYS A 459 10.14 15.96 9.89
N TYR A 460 10.55 17.06 10.55
CA TYR A 460 11.96 17.49 10.55
C TYR A 460 12.89 16.48 11.24
N ARG A 461 12.44 15.87 12.35
CA ARG A 461 13.20 14.83 13.05
C ARG A 461 13.45 13.63 12.15
N VAL A 462 12.40 13.13 11.48
CA VAL A 462 12.49 12.00 10.55
C VAL A 462 13.37 12.35 9.35
N ASN A 463 13.20 13.56 8.78
CA ASN A 463 14.03 14.02 7.67
C ASN A 463 15.53 14.04 8.02
N ASN A 464 15.87 14.57 9.19
CA ASN A 464 17.26 14.61 9.65
C ASN A 464 17.85 13.18 9.79
N ALA A 465 17.09 12.27 10.38
CA ALA A 465 17.53 10.89 10.56
C ALA A 465 17.69 10.15 9.20
N ILE A 466 16.80 10.37 8.25
CA ILE A 466 16.92 9.84 6.87
C ILE A 466 18.16 10.40 6.19
N SER A 467 18.40 11.72 6.31
CA SER A 467 19.56 12.39 5.71
C SER A 467 20.89 11.86 6.26
N ILE A 468 20.95 11.57 7.56
CA ILE A 468 22.13 10.97 8.19
C ILE A 468 22.32 9.52 7.72
N ARG A 469 21.25 8.72 7.75
CA ARG A 469 21.31 7.29 7.38
C ARG A 469 21.71 7.07 5.93
N TYR A 470 21.19 7.87 5.02
CA TYR A 470 21.45 7.77 3.57
C TYR A 470 22.34 8.89 3.04
N LYS A 471 23.25 9.41 3.88
CA LYS A 471 24.12 10.54 3.54
C LYS A 471 24.77 10.40 2.16
N ASN A 472 25.26 9.21 1.81
CA ASN A 472 25.85 8.94 0.50
C ASN A 472 24.92 9.21 -0.69
N LEU A 473 23.62 8.91 -0.56
CA LEU A 473 22.63 9.14 -1.61
C LEU A 473 22.25 10.63 -1.65
N VAL A 474 22.10 11.24 -0.49
CA VAL A 474 21.77 12.66 -0.34
C VAL A 474 22.89 13.53 -0.92
N ASP A 475 24.14 13.28 -0.55
CA ASP A 475 25.31 14.05 -1.05
C ASP A 475 25.48 13.94 -2.58
N LYS A 476 25.04 12.85 -3.17
CA LYS A 476 25.06 12.63 -4.63
C LYS A 476 23.82 13.15 -5.35
N GLY A 477 22.85 13.76 -4.66
CA GLY A 477 21.55 14.16 -5.22
C GLY A 477 20.70 12.97 -5.73
N LEU A 478 20.90 11.79 -5.15
CA LEU A 478 20.18 10.56 -5.50
C LEU A 478 19.05 10.24 -4.53
N LEU A 479 18.88 10.99 -3.46
CA LEU A 479 17.75 10.91 -2.54
C LEU A 479 17.31 12.32 -2.18
N HIS A 480 16.02 12.61 -2.42
CA HIS A 480 15.41 13.87 -2.04
C HIS A 480 14.19 13.63 -1.16
N THR A 481 13.94 14.55 -0.25
CA THR A 481 12.83 14.48 0.71
C THR A 481 11.88 15.66 0.55
N CYS A 482 10.59 15.38 0.78
CA CYS A 482 9.54 16.36 0.89
C CYS A 482 8.79 16.15 2.21
N LEU A 483 8.66 17.19 3.02
CA LEU A 483 8.01 17.18 4.32
C LEU A 483 6.59 17.70 4.17
N THR A 484 5.62 16.90 4.57
CA THR A 484 4.20 17.24 4.47
C THR A 484 3.49 17.04 5.78
N ILE A 485 2.53 17.89 6.08
CA ILE A 485 1.60 17.75 7.20
C ILE A 485 0.16 17.87 6.69
N ARG A 486 -0.80 17.25 7.37
CA ARG A 486 -2.20 17.34 7.01
C ARG A 486 -3.09 17.40 8.24
N ASP A 487 -4.08 18.29 8.19
CA ASP A 487 -5.16 18.33 9.17
C ASP A 487 -6.21 17.25 8.86
N ARG A 488 -6.37 16.28 9.75
CA ARG A 488 -7.37 15.19 9.59
C ARG A 488 -8.81 15.66 9.76
N ASP A 489 -9.01 16.80 10.40
CA ASP A 489 -10.35 17.38 10.62
C ASP A 489 -10.77 18.25 9.42
N ASN A 490 -9.81 18.63 8.59
CA ASN A 490 -10.03 19.37 7.36
C ASN A 490 -9.57 18.47 6.19
N ILE A 491 -10.50 18.05 5.34
CA ILE A 491 -10.28 17.07 4.27
C ILE A 491 -9.32 17.59 3.18
N HIS A 492 -8.93 18.86 3.24
CA HIS A 492 -8.08 19.51 2.25
C HIS A 492 -6.61 19.09 2.38
N SER A 493 -5.91 19.26 1.29
CA SER A 493 -4.55 18.86 0.90
C SER A 493 -3.49 18.70 1.98
N ALA A 494 -2.56 17.76 1.71
CA ALA A 494 -1.31 17.71 2.42
C ALA A 494 -0.50 18.99 2.13
N GLN A 495 -0.17 19.76 3.15
CA GLN A 495 0.63 20.98 3.03
C GLN A 495 2.12 20.62 3.03
N ILE A 496 2.86 21.04 2.02
CA ILE A 496 4.33 20.99 2.03
C ILE A 496 4.85 22.04 3.00
N ILE A 497 5.71 21.62 3.93
CA ILE A 497 6.34 22.50 4.93
C ILE A 497 7.85 22.62 4.73
N GLY A 498 8.44 21.88 3.79
CA GLY A 498 9.83 21.95 3.40
C GLY A 498 10.21 20.85 2.42
N MET A 499 11.25 21.11 1.64
CA MET A 499 11.86 20.13 0.73
C MET A 499 13.39 20.20 0.83
N SER A 500 14.06 19.09 0.58
CA SER A 500 15.53 19.09 0.43
C SER A 500 16.03 19.94 -0.74
N LEU A 501 15.09 20.36 -1.62
CA LEU A 501 15.32 21.17 -2.81
C LEU A 501 15.11 22.68 -2.59
N ASP A 502 14.65 23.08 -1.41
CA ASP A 502 14.46 24.50 -1.11
C ASP A 502 15.82 25.22 -1.09
N LYS A 503 15.85 26.50 -1.52
CA LYS A 503 17.04 27.30 -1.38
C LYS A 503 17.45 27.27 0.09
N LYS A 504 18.68 26.84 0.36
CA LYS A 504 19.30 27.10 1.66
C LYS A 504 19.31 28.63 1.82
N THR A 505 18.47 29.15 2.70
CA THR A 505 18.67 30.49 3.22
C THR A 505 20.09 30.50 3.79
N GLU A 506 21.00 31.28 3.20
CA GLU A 506 22.26 31.58 3.82
C GLU A 506 21.92 32.14 5.20
N GLU A 507 22.07 31.32 6.23
CA GLU A 507 22.02 31.79 7.60
C GLU A 507 23.16 32.82 7.70
N ALA A 508 22.77 34.08 7.91
CA ALA A 508 23.69 35.12 8.27
C ALA A 508 24.45 34.67 9.52
N HIS A 509 25.75 34.42 9.37
CA HIS A 509 26.69 34.17 10.46
C HIS A 509 26.77 35.36 11.38
#